data_207944c14f06ff0e8c429098b9cd6926
#
_entry.id   207944c14f06ff0e8c429098b9cd6926
#
_cell.length_a   1.000
_cell.length_b   1.000
_cell.length_c   1.000
_cell.angle_alpha   90.00
_cell.angle_beta   90.00
_cell.angle_gamma   90.00
#
_symmetry.space_group_name_H-M   'P 1'
#
loop_
_entity.id
_entity.type
_entity.pdbx_description
1 polymer ?
#
loop_
_entity_poly.entity_id
_entity_poly.type
_entity_poly.pdbx_seq_one_letter_code
_entity_poly.pdbx_strand_id
1 'polypeptide(L)'
;MAVLALAVAAGCDSKKEAVMTSGIDLTNLDTTAVQGADFYQYACGGWMKKHPLTNEYSRFGSFDMLAENNREQLKGLIVEIAAGQNAQGTIGQKIGDIYNLAMDSVKLNADGVTPIQADLEKIASVKDKSEIVPLMAELAHSGVFPYFSFYVGADIMDSKSNLFQLYQGGISLGEREYYLDNDDVTTNIRNKYKEHIVKMFQLAGFDEAAAKKKMEAVMDIETRIAKASFSAVEQRNPAANYHKMSLDELKKEIPGIDWDAFLNGIGVKGVTELSVSQVEPIKEVEKIINSLPVENQIAYMQWNLIDRAAGYLSDDLVAQNFDFYGKTLSGKQANQPRWKRAVSTDRKSTRL
;
A
#
# COMPACT_ATOMS: atom_id res chain seq x y z
N MET A 1 37.86 22.35 -63.77
CA MET A 1 38.23 21.27 -62.86
C MET A 1 38.26 21.79 -61.46
N ALA A 2 37.23 21.51 -60.64
CA ALA A 2 37.14 21.91 -59.25
C ALA A 2 37.45 20.68 -58.39
N VAL A 3 38.51 20.77 -57.60
CA VAL A 3 38.91 19.69 -56.65
C VAL A 3 38.18 19.95 -55.36
N LEU A 4 37.28 19.03 -55.01
CA LEU A 4 36.56 19.03 -53.74
C LEU A 4 37.44 18.35 -52.70
N ALA A 5 37.94 19.09 -51.70
CA ALA A 5 38.67 18.55 -50.57
C ALA A 5 37.66 18.09 -49.52
N LEU A 6 37.51 16.77 -49.32
CA LEU A 6 36.78 16.18 -48.16
C LEU A 6 37.67 16.33 -46.93
N ALA A 7 37.25 17.17 -45.98
CA ALA A 7 37.80 17.19 -44.63
C ALA A 7 37.11 16.05 -43.81
N VAL A 8 37.83 14.98 -43.57
CA VAL A 8 37.43 13.96 -42.61
C VAL A 8 37.74 14.49 -41.21
N ALA A 9 36.72 14.94 -40.51
CA ALA A 9 36.81 15.25 -39.08
C ALA A 9 36.89 13.91 -38.33
N ALA A 10 38.09 13.52 -37.92
CA ALA A 10 38.28 12.45 -36.95
C ALA A 10 37.79 12.94 -35.60
N GLY A 11 36.57 12.59 -35.24
CA GLY A 11 36.06 12.68 -33.89
C GLY A 11 36.84 11.72 -32.99
N CYS A 12 37.83 12.24 -32.26
CA CYS A 12 38.41 11.52 -31.13
C CYS A 12 37.36 11.38 -30.04
N ASP A 13 36.62 10.28 -30.07
CA ASP A 13 35.83 9.80 -28.92
C ASP A 13 36.84 9.42 -27.84
N SER A 14 37.20 10.35 -26.98
CA SER A 14 37.94 10.02 -25.75
C SER A 14 37.03 9.19 -24.89
N LYS A 15 37.07 7.86 -25.07
CA LYS A 15 36.57 6.93 -24.06
C LYS A 15 37.27 7.30 -22.75
N LYS A 16 36.57 8.01 -21.86
CA LYS A 16 36.96 8.11 -20.47
C LYS A 16 37.05 6.67 -19.99
N GLU A 17 38.26 6.14 -19.83
CA GLU A 17 38.48 4.90 -19.12
C GLU A 17 37.80 5.05 -17.78
N ALA A 18 36.81 4.19 -17.52
CA ALA A 18 36.16 4.12 -16.22
C ALA A 18 37.26 3.75 -15.23
N VAL A 19 37.67 4.69 -14.42
CA VAL A 19 38.60 4.43 -13.30
C VAL A 19 37.91 3.39 -12.42
N MET A 20 38.40 2.17 -12.46
CA MET A 20 37.95 1.10 -11.58
C MET A 20 38.30 1.49 -10.14
N THR A 21 37.34 2.09 -9.45
CA THR A 21 37.43 2.35 -8.02
C THR A 21 37.17 1.07 -7.24
N SER A 22 37.81 0.91 -6.09
CA SER A 22 37.44 -0.14 -5.15
C SER A 22 35.95 -0.11 -4.89
N GLY A 23 35.27 -1.26 -4.91
CA GLY A 23 33.83 -1.33 -4.58
C GLY A 23 33.53 -0.95 -3.12
N ILE A 24 34.57 -0.71 -2.31
CA ILE A 24 34.46 -0.27 -0.91
C ILE A 24 34.88 1.20 -0.83
N ASP A 25 33.96 2.06 -0.46
CA ASP A 25 34.24 3.46 -0.12
C ASP A 25 34.75 3.54 1.34
N LEU A 26 36.06 3.67 1.51
CA LEU A 26 36.67 3.76 2.83
C LEU A 26 36.21 4.97 3.66
N THR A 27 35.65 5.99 3.02
CA THR A 27 35.08 7.16 3.73
C THR A 27 33.78 6.86 4.45
N ASN A 28 33.21 5.69 4.25
CA ASN A 28 32.04 5.19 4.98
C ASN A 28 32.40 4.55 6.32
N LEU A 29 33.69 4.25 6.56
CA LEU A 29 34.17 3.70 7.81
C LEU A 29 34.25 4.80 8.89
N ASP A 30 33.98 4.40 10.13
CA ASP A 30 34.33 5.15 11.33
C ASP A 30 35.51 4.46 12.03
N THR A 31 36.72 4.87 11.69
CA THR A 31 37.95 4.28 12.24
C THR A 31 38.19 4.61 13.72
N THR A 32 37.33 5.45 14.33
CA THR A 32 37.40 5.69 15.78
C THR A 32 36.65 4.64 16.60
N ALA A 33 35.74 3.86 15.94
CA ALA A 33 35.04 2.77 16.58
C ALA A 33 35.91 1.50 16.66
N VAL A 34 35.84 0.80 17.79
CA VAL A 34 36.55 -0.46 18.00
C VAL A 34 35.80 -1.59 17.30
N GLN A 35 36.39 -2.21 16.29
CA GLN A 35 35.77 -3.23 15.43
C GLN A 35 35.13 -4.39 16.21
N GLY A 36 35.81 -4.87 17.26
CA GLY A 36 35.32 -5.98 18.08
C GLY A 36 34.22 -5.61 19.07
N ALA A 37 34.03 -4.31 19.33
CA ALA A 37 32.97 -3.81 20.22
C ALA A 37 31.69 -3.41 19.45
N ASP A 38 31.84 -2.68 18.33
CA ASP A 38 30.72 -2.26 17.47
C ASP A 38 31.19 -2.26 16.01
N PHE A 39 31.02 -3.39 15.36
CA PHE A 39 31.40 -3.54 13.96
C PHE A 39 30.48 -2.72 13.04
N TYR A 40 29.20 -2.53 13.39
CA TYR A 40 28.26 -1.73 12.60
C TYR A 40 28.68 -0.26 12.58
N GLN A 41 29.00 0.30 13.75
CA GLN A 41 29.50 1.67 13.83
C GLN A 41 30.82 1.83 13.06
N TYR A 42 31.74 0.88 13.19
CA TYR A 42 32.99 0.89 12.43
C TYR A 42 32.77 0.89 10.92
N ALA A 43 31.89 0.00 10.42
CA ALA A 43 31.70 -0.20 8.99
C ALA A 43 30.82 0.90 8.33
N CYS A 44 29.89 1.49 9.06
CA CYS A 44 28.86 2.38 8.53
C CYS A 44 28.86 3.79 9.13
N GLY A 45 29.63 4.05 10.19
CA GLY A 45 29.57 5.30 10.95
C GLY A 45 29.92 6.54 10.14
N GLY A 46 30.89 6.43 9.21
CA GLY A 46 31.23 7.51 8.28
C GLY A 46 30.11 7.81 7.30
N TRP A 47 29.42 6.78 6.81
CA TRP A 47 28.23 6.94 5.95
C TRP A 47 27.08 7.63 6.72
N MET A 48 26.78 7.19 7.93
CA MET A 48 25.73 7.77 8.78
C MET A 48 25.98 9.25 9.09
N LYS A 49 27.23 9.64 9.31
CA LYS A 49 27.61 11.05 9.51
C LYS A 49 27.34 11.92 8.27
N LYS A 50 27.54 11.36 7.06
CA LYS A 50 27.28 12.07 5.80
C LYS A 50 25.81 12.14 5.46
N HIS A 51 25.00 11.19 5.95
CA HIS A 51 23.57 11.03 5.64
C HIS A 51 22.73 10.98 6.93
N PRO A 52 22.64 12.12 7.66
CA PRO A 52 21.86 12.17 8.89
C PRO A 52 20.38 11.88 8.61
N LEU A 53 19.73 11.21 9.56
CA LEU A 53 18.32 10.89 9.49
C LEU A 53 17.50 12.19 9.51
N THR A 54 16.64 12.37 8.51
CA THR A 54 15.70 13.49 8.45
C THR A 54 14.36 13.13 9.06
N ASN A 55 13.53 14.12 9.40
CA ASN A 55 12.24 13.94 10.04
C ASN A 55 11.24 13.10 9.21
N GLU A 56 11.44 13.00 7.89
CA GLU A 56 10.59 12.23 6.98
C GLU A 56 10.83 10.71 7.06
N TYR A 57 11.91 10.29 7.72
CA TYR A 57 12.34 8.90 7.80
C TYR A 57 12.52 8.45 9.24
N SER A 58 12.09 7.24 9.55
CA SER A 58 12.43 6.53 10.80
C SER A 58 13.70 5.67 10.66
N ARG A 59 14.10 5.40 9.43
CA ARG A 59 15.37 4.76 9.03
C ARG A 59 15.79 5.31 7.68
N PHE A 60 17.09 5.33 7.41
CA PHE A 60 17.62 5.78 6.13
C PHE A 60 18.85 4.97 5.74
N GLY A 61 18.85 4.44 4.53
CA GLY A 61 19.92 3.62 4.00
C GLY A 61 20.20 3.92 2.52
N SER A 62 21.09 3.18 1.91
CA SER A 62 21.47 3.35 0.50
C SER A 62 20.27 3.19 -0.46
N PHE A 63 19.34 2.29 -0.16
CA PHE A 63 18.10 2.15 -0.96
C PHE A 63 17.17 3.34 -0.83
N ASP A 64 17.09 3.97 0.35
CA ASP A 64 16.31 5.19 0.53
C ASP A 64 16.93 6.35 -0.24
N MET A 65 18.28 6.45 -0.24
CA MET A 65 19.01 7.44 -1.04
C MET A 65 18.76 7.26 -2.55
N LEU A 66 18.79 6.03 -3.04
CA LEU A 66 18.46 5.72 -4.44
C LEU A 66 17.02 6.07 -4.76
N ALA A 67 16.08 5.80 -3.86
CA ALA A 67 14.68 6.15 -4.01
C ALA A 67 14.47 7.68 -4.05
N GLU A 68 15.19 8.44 -3.21
CA GLU A 68 15.15 9.91 -3.25
C GLU A 68 15.70 10.45 -4.57
N ASN A 69 16.86 9.99 -5.02
CA ASN A 69 17.44 10.39 -6.29
C ASN A 69 16.50 10.09 -7.47
N ASN A 70 15.86 8.93 -7.46
CA ASN A 70 14.87 8.58 -8.47
C ASN A 70 13.63 9.49 -8.43
N ARG A 71 13.13 9.85 -7.23
CA ARG A 71 12.00 10.78 -7.09
C ARG A 71 12.32 12.16 -7.64
N GLU A 72 13.52 12.69 -7.39
CA GLU A 72 13.93 13.99 -7.93
C GLU A 72 14.02 13.96 -9.47
N GLN A 73 14.54 12.89 -10.06
CA GLN A 73 14.56 12.73 -11.52
C GLN A 73 13.15 12.65 -12.10
N LEU A 74 12.29 11.82 -11.51
CA LEU A 74 10.89 11.69 -11.93
C LEU A 74 10.13 13.01 -11.77
N LYS A 75 10.37 13.77 -10.69
CA LYS A 75 9.76 15.08 -10.50
C LYS A 75 10.07 16.02 -11.67
N GLY A 76 11.33 16.05 -12.11
CA GLY A 76 11.72 16.88 -13.28
C GLY A 76 10.90 16.54 -14.52
N LEU A 77 10.80 15.23 -14.85
CA LEU A 77 10.03 14.74 -16.00
C LEU A 77 8.52 15.02 -15.86
N ILE A 78 7.94 14.73 -14.69
CA ILE A 78 6.51 14.90 -14.44
C ILE A 78 6.13 16.40 -14.52
N VAL A 79 6.91 17.28 -13.92
CA VAL A 79 6.67 18.73 -13.96
C VAL A 79 6.76 19.28 -15.39
N GLU A 80 7.73 18.82 -16.18
CA GLU A 80 7.86 19.20 -17.60
C GLU A 80 6.63 18.74 -18.40
N ILE A 81 6.20 17.47 -18.22
CA ILE A 81 5.01 16.92 -18.88
C ILE A 81 3.75 17.67 -18.43
N ALA A 82 3.59 17.94 -17.13
CA ALA A 82 2.41 18.62 -16.58
C ALA A 82 2.28 20.07 -17.06
N ALA A 83 3.40 20.73 -17.36
CA ALA A 83 3.42 22.10 -17.93
C ALA A 83 3.19 22.11 -19.45
N GLY A 84 3.28 20.97 -20.12
CA GLY A 84 3.14 20.84 -21.57
C GLY A 84 1.68 20.83 -22.04
N GLN A 85 1.48 21.08 -23.35
CA GLN A 85 0.19 20.92 -24.02
C GLN A 85 0.04 19.46 -24.46
N ASN A 86 -0.54 18.63 -23.62
CA ASN A 86 -0.75 17.21 -23.90
C ASN A 86 -2.12 16.98 -24.53
N ALA A 87 -2.18 16.25 -25.65
CA ALA A 87 -3.44 15.90 -26.28
C ALA A 87 -4.28 14.97 -25.38
N GLN A 88 -5.60 15.14 -25.42
CA GLN A 88 -6.54 14.32 -24.65
C GLN A 88 -6.38 12.83 -24.95
N GLY A 89 -6.40 11.99 -23.92
CA GLY A 89 -6.25 10.53 -23.99
C GLY A 89 -4.81 10.04 -24.05
N THR A 90 -3.82 10.93 -24.16
CA THR A 90 -2.39 10.55 -24.15
C THR A 90 -1.89 10.22 -22.74
N ILE A 91 -0.79 9.47 -22.65
CA ILE A 91 -0.11 9.21 -21.37
C ILE A 91 0.37 10.52 -20.73
N GLY A 92 0.89 11.46 -21.54
CA GLY A 92 1.32 12.76 -21.03
C GLY A 92 0.21 13.56 -20.37
N GLN A 93 -1.00 13.56 -20.94
CA GLN A 93 -2.17 14.18 -20.31
C GLN A 93 -2.52 13.52 -18.97
N LYS A 94 -2.53 12.19 -18.90
CA LYS A 94 -2.85 11.47 -17.66
C LYS A 94 -1.84 11.76 -16.54
N ILE A 95 -0.53 11.80 -16.88
CA ILE A 95 0.54 12.18 -15.95
C ILE A 95 0.32 13.60 -15.44
N GLY A 96 0.12 14.56 -16.35
CA GLY A 96 -0.10 15.95 -15.98
C GLY A 96 -1.33 16.14 -15.10
N ASP A 97 -2.43 15.51 -15.43
CA ASP A 97 -3.70 15.63 -14.69
C ASP A 97 -3.58 15.04 -13.27
N ILE A 98 -2.98 13.85 -13.12
CA ILE A 98 -2.79 13.22 -11.80
C ILE A 98 -1.88 14.09 -10.92
N TYR A 99 -0.77 14.57 -11.47
CA TYR A 99 0.14 15.42 -10.71
C TYR A 99 -0.50 16.74 -10.30
N ASN A 100 -1.14 17.45 -11.24
CA ASN A 100 -1.79 18.73 -10.97
C ASN A 100 -2.90 18.58 -9.94
N LEU A 101 -3.76 17.54 -10.06
CA LEU A 101 -4.79 17.24 -9.08
C LEU A 101 -4.19 16.96 -7.69
N ALA A 102 -3.14 16.16 -7.61
CA ALA A 102 -2.48 15.85 -6.34
C ALA A 102 -1.79 17.08 -5.69
N MET A 103 -1.38 18.06 -6.49
CA MET A 103 -0.77 19.31 -6.02
C MET A 103 -1.80 20.38 -5.65
N ASP A 104 -3.05 20.30 -6.13
CA ASP A 104 -4.10 21.29 -5.89
C ASP A 104 -4.71 21.11 -4.47
N SER A 105 -4.00 21.63 -3.48
CA SER A 105 -4.46 21.58 -2.09
C SER A 105 -5.75 22.36 -1.84
N VAL A 106 -6.00 23.42 -2.60
CA VAL A 106 -7.22 24.22 -2.47
C VAL A 106 -8.44 23.40 -2.85
N LYS A 107 -8.39 22.75 -4.01
CA LYS A 107 -9.46 21.86 -4.45
C LYS A 107 -9.63 20.66 -3.51
N LEU A 108 -8.56 19.98 -3.15
CA LEU A 108 -8.62 18.80 -2.27
C LEU A 108 -9.23 19.14 -0.89
N ASN A 109 -8.89 20.30 -0.32
CA ASN A 109 -9.46 20.74 0.94
C ASN A 109 -10.93 21.18 0.80
N ALA A 110 -11.32 21.76 -0.32
CA ALA A 110 -12.71 22.10 -0.60
C ALA A 110 -13.58 20.85 -0.83
N ASP A 111 -13.06 19.85 -1.52
CA ASP A 111 -13.77 18.60 -1.82
C ASP A 111 -13.91 17.70 -0.56
N GLY A 112 -12.93 17.71 0.35
CA GLY A 112 -12.96 16.89 1.57
C GLY A 112 -13.12 15.40 1.27
N VAL A 113 -14.20 14.78 1.74
CA VAL A 113 -14.58 13.37 1.50
C VAL A 113 -15.49 13.17 0.28
N THR A 114 -15.91 14.25 -0.38
CA THR A 114 -16.83 14.18 -1.53
C THR A 114 -16.41 13.18 -2.61
N PRO A 115 -15.10 13.02 -2.93
CA PRO A 115 -14.66 12.05 -3.94
C PRO A 115 -15.02 10.59 -3.65
N ILE A 116 -15.23 10.24 -2.38
CA ILE A 116 -15.61 8.87 -1.97
C ILE A 116 -17.05 8.78 -1.43
N GLN A 117 -17.81 9.88 -1.49
CA GLN A 117 -19.14 9.96 -0.90
C GLN A 117 -20.12 8.95 -1.52
N ALA A 118 -20.10 8.81 -2.85
CA ALA A 118 -20.97 7.87 -3.55
C ALA A 118 -20.71 6.42 -3.12
N ASP A 119 -19.45 6.04 -2.95
CA ASP A 119 -19.08 4.71 -2.47
C ASP A 119 -19.46 4.50 -1.00
N LEU A 120 -19.32 5.54 -0.14
CA LEU A 120 -19.77 5.48 1.26
C LEU A 120 -21.30 5.27 1.34
N GLU A 121 -22.05 5.97 0.53
CA GLU A 121 -23.53 5.85 0.45
C GLU A 121 -23.93 4.48 -0.09
N LYS A 122 -23.23 3.97 -1.09
CA LYS A 122 -23.44 2.63 -1.63
C LYS A 122 -23.20 1.56 -0.57
N ILE A 123 -22.09 1.62 0.16
CA ILE A 123 -21.82 0.72 1.28
C ILE A 123 -22.95 0.82 2.32
N ALA A 124 -23.41 2.03 2.64
CA ALA A 124 -24.48 2.23 3.60
C ALA A 124 -25.85 1.71 3.14
N SER A 125 -26.05 1.53 1.84
CA SER A 125 -27.32 1.05 1.26
C SER A 125 -27.56 -0.44 1.38
N VAL A 126 -26.51 -1.23 1.73
CA VAL A 126 -26.57 -2.67 1.93
C VAL A 126 -27.55 -3.03 3.04
N LYS A 127 -28.45 -3.98 2.77
CA LYS A 127 -29.50 -4.39 3.71
C LYS A 127 -29.39 -5.87 4.08
N ASP A 128 -28.80 -6.66 3.20
CA ASP A 128 -28.74 -8.12 3.35
C ASP A 128 -27.30 -8.63 3.20
N LYS A 129 -26.97 -9.71 3.89
CA LYS A 129 -25.64 -10.32 3.86
C LYS A 129 -25.24 -10.82 2.47
N SER A 130 -26.20 -11.20 1.65
CA SER A 130 -25.95 -11.63 0.27
C SER A 130 -25.36 -10.54 -0.62
N GLU A 131 -25.54 -9.26 -0.23
CA GLU A 131 -24.99 -8.11 -0.95
C GLU A 131 -23.50 -7.84 -0.60
N ILE A 132 -22.97 -8.43 0.48
CA ILE A 132 -21.60 -8.19 0.96
C ILE A 132 -20.55 -8.63 -0.05
N VAL A 133 -20.64 -9.85 -0.56
CA VAL A 133 -19.66 -10.41 -1.49
C VAL A 133 -19.65 -9.66 -2.84
N PRO A 134 -20.80 -9.34 -3.46
CA PRO A 134 -20.85 -8.46 -4.63
C PRO A 134 -20.21 -7.09 -4.38
N LEU A 135 -20.48 -6.47 -3.23
CA LEU A 135 -19.89 -5.17 -2.87
C LEU A 135 -18.37 -5.26 -2.68
N MET A 136 -17.87 -6.33 -2.05
CA MET A 136 -16.42 -6.57 -1.96
C MET A 136 -15.75 -6.61 -3.33
N ALA A 137 -16.38 -7.30 -4.29
CA ALA A 137 -15.86 -7.37 -5.66
C ALA A 137 -15.86 -5.99 -6.35
N GLU A 138 -16.87 -5.18 -6.11
CA GLU A 138 -16.93 -3.83 -6.65
C GLU A 138 -15.87 -2.90 -6.04
N LEU A 139 -15.72 -2.89 -4.70
CA LEU A 139 -14.71 -2.12 -4.01
C LEU A 139 -13.29 -2.49 -4.45
N ALA A 140 -13.06 -3.74 -4.85
CA ALA A 140 -11.79 -4.18 -5.38
C ALA A 140 -11.36 -3.44 -6.65
N HIS A 141 -12.28 -2.95 -7.49
CA HIS A 141 -11.97 -2.12 -8.65
C HIS A 141 -11.38 -0.75 -8.26
N SER A 142 -11.72 -0.24 -7.08
CA SER A 142 -11.14 0.97 -6.48
C SER A 142 -9.90 0.69 -5.64
N GLY A 143 -9.40 -0.56 -5.65
CA GLY A 143 -8.22 -0.97 -4.86
C GLY A 143 -8.49 -1.10 -3.36
N VAL A 144 -9.75 -1.26 -2.96
CA VAL A 144 -10.17 -1.53 -1.58
C VAL A 144 -10.45 -3.02 -1.44
N PHE A 145 -9.71 -3.70 -0.57
CA PHE A 145 -9.79 -5.16 -0.38
C PHE A 145 -10.16 -5.47 1.08
N PRO A 146 -11.44 -5.35 1.45
CA PRO A 146 -11.89 -5.78 2.77
C PRO A 146 -11.79 -7.29 2.90
N TYR A 147 -11.54 -7.77 4.10
CA TYR A 147 -11.52 -9.17 4.52
C TYR A 147 -10.33 -10.01 4.06
N PHE A 148 -10.01 -10.09 2.78
CA PHE A 148 -8.89 -10.86 2.24
C PHE A 148 -8.27 -10.18 1.02
N SER A 149 -7.09 -10.64 0.65
CA SER A 149 -6.36 -10.10 -0.50
C SER A 149 -6.19 -11.14 -1.59
N PHE A 150 -6.02 -10.70 -2.83
CA PHE A 150 -5.84 -11.56 -3.98
C PHE A 150 -5.03 -10.89 -5.07
N TYR A 151 -4.44 -11.71 -5.92
CA TYR A 151 -3.78 -11.27 -7.16
C TYR A 151 -3.71 -12.44 -8.15
N VAL A 152 -3.36 -12.14 -9.40
CA VAL A 152 -3.01 -13.17 -10.39
C VAL A 152 -1.50 -13.14 -10.58
N GLY A 153 -0.86 -14.27 -10.41
CA GLY A 153 0.59 -14.40 -10.52
C GLY A 153 1.04 -15.82 -10.82
N ALA A 154 2.34 -15.98 -11.09
CA ALA A 154 2.92 -17.28 -11.37
C ALA A 154 2.66 -18.27 -10.21
N ASP A 155 2.34 -19.51 -10.58
CA ASP A 155 2.32 -20.62 -9.64
C ASP A 155 3.75 -20.84 -9.11
N ILE A 156 3.91 -20.85 -7.79
CA ILE A 156 5.25 -21.03 -7.17
C ILE A 156 5.84 -22.40 -7.41
N MET A 157 5.01 -23.40 -7.77
CA MET A 157 5.44 -24.77 -8.09
C MET A 157 5.57 -25.01 -9.61
N ASP A 158 4.97 -24.13 -10.44
CA ASP A 158 5.09 -24.16 -11.91
C ASP A 158 5.09 -22.74 -12.48
N SER A 159 6.25 -22.12 -12.59
CA SER A 159 6.41 -20.74 -13.05
C SER A 159 5.93 -20.48 -14.49
N LYS A 160 5.54 -21.52 -15.24
CA LYS A 160 4.96 -21.40 -16.60
C LYS A 160 3.46 -21.15 -16.57
N SER A 161 2.81 -21.39 -15.43
CA SER A 161 1.38 -21.22 -15.22
C SER A 161 1.10 -20.03 -14.31
N ASN A 162 0.01 -19.32 -14.55
CA ASN A 162 -0.52 -18.31 -13.64
C ASN A 162 -1.72 -18.86 -12.89
N LEU A 163 -1.82 -18.53 -11.62
CA LEU A 163 -2.96 -18.87 -10.77
C LEU A 163 -3.58 -17.60 -10.18
N PHE A 164 -4.87 -17.67 -9.89
CA PHE A 164 -5.51 -16.77 -8.96
C PHE A 164 -5.02 -17.12 -7.55
N GLN A 165 -4.38 -16.16 -6.89
CA GLN A 165 -3.81 -16.32 -5.56
C GLN A 165 -4.73 -15.63 -4.56
N LEU A 166 -5.22 -16.38 -3.57
CA LEU A 166 -6.03 -15.89 -2.47
C LEU A 166 -5.22 -16.00 -1.17
N TYR A 167 -5.16 -14.94 -0.39
CA TYR A 167 -4.38 -14.91 0.84
C TYR A 167 -5.03 -14.02 1.92
N GLN A 168 -4.60 -14.23 3.15
CA GLN A 168 -5.10 -13.47 4.29
C GLN A 168 -4.96 -11.95 4.08
N GLY A 169 -5.88 -11.19 4.69
CA GLY A 169 -5.93 -9.73 4.66
C GLY A 169 -6.92 -9.23 5.68
N GLY A 170 -7.40 -8.00 5.50
CA GLY A 170 -8.49 -7.47 6.30
C GLY A 170 -8.11 -6.99 7.71
N ILE A 171 -6.81 -6.79 7.99
CA ILE A 171 -6.33 -6.16 9.22
C ILE A 171 -5.47 -4.94 8.86
N SER A 172 -5.86 -3.76 9.31
CA SER A 172 -5.21 -2.50 8.91
C SER A 172 -3.85 -2.28 9.57
N LEU A 173 -3.59 -2.87 10.73
CA LEU A 173 -2.28 -2.79 11.42
C LEU A 173 -1.20 -3.69 10.80
N GLY A 174 -1.58 -4.56 9.86
CA GLY A 174 -0.68 -5.42 9.09
C GLY A 174 -0.29 -6.73 9.80
N GLU A 175 0.07 -6.69 11.07
CA GLU A 175 0.51 -7.84 11.84
C GLU A 175 -0.51 -8.21 12.91
N ARG A 176 -0.79 -9.51 13.08
CA ARG A 176 -1.76 -10.02 14.05
C ARG A 176 -1.40 -9.68 15.50
N GLU A 177 -0.13 -9.58 15.79
CA GLU A 177 0.41 -9.31 17.11
C GLU A 177 -0.10 -7.98 17.68
N TYR A 178 -0.30 -6.95 16.86
CA TYR A 178 -0.88 -5.66 17.28
C TYR A 178 -2.29 -5.79 17.86
N TYR A 179 -3.04 -6.81 17.49
CA TYR A 179 -4.39 -7.08 18.01
C TYR A 179 -4.40 -7.99 19.22
N LEU A 180 -3.41 -8.87 19.36
CA LEU A 180 -3.44 -10.02 20.27
C LEU A 180 -2.50 -9.87 21.47
N ASP A 181 -1.33 -9.27 21.28
CA ASP A 181 -0.34 -9.12 22.34
C ASP A 181 -0.75 -8.05 23.34
N ASN A 182 -0.34 -8.25 24.60
CA ASN A 182 -0.76 -7.39 25.72
C ASN A 182 0.43 -6.69 26.41
N ASP A 183 1.57 -6.57 25.72
CA ASP A 183 2.64 -5.71 26.18
C ASP A 183 2.26 -4.22 26.08
N ASP A 184 2.98 -3.35 26.78
CA ASP A 184 2.64 -1.93 26.87
C ASP A 184 2.71 -1.23 25.49
N VAL A 185 3.63 -1.64 24.63
CA VAL A 185 3.84 -1.01 23.30
C VAL A 185 2.69 -1.34 22.37
N THR A 186 2.38 -2.62 22.20
CA THR A 186 1.27 -3.08 21.36
C THR A 186 -0.08 -2.61 21.88
N THR A 187 -0.27 -2.60 23.19
CA THR A 187 -1.49 -2.04 23.82
C THR A 187 -1.64 -0.56 23.54
N ASN A 188 -0.57 0.23 23.65
CA ASN A 188 -0.60 1.66 23.32
C ASN A 188 -0.92 1.88 21.83
N ILE A 189 -0.27 1.15 20.92
CA ILE A 189 -0.54 1.24 19.47
C ILE A 189 -2.02 0.92 19.18
N ARG A 190 -2.55 -0.16 19.76
CA ARG A 190 -3.96 -0.55 19.60
C ARG A 190 -4.93 0.51 20.13
N ASN A 191 -4.63 1.17 21.25
CA ASN A 191 -5.45 2.26 21.78
C ASN A 191 -5.40 3.48 20.85
N LYS A 192 -4.22 3.86 20.37
CA LYS A 192 -4.05 4.94 19.39
C LYS A 192 -4.74 4.64 18.05
N TYR A 193 -4.78 3.37 17.65
CA TYR A 193 -5.53 2.94 16.47
C TYR A 193 -7.04 3.15 16.66
N LYS A 194 -7.61 2.82 17.79
CA LYS A 194 -9.02 3.09 18.10
C LYS A 194 -9.35 4.59 18.04
N GLU A 195 -8.49 5.43 18.62
CA GLU A 195 -8.61 6.89 18.54
C GLU A 195 -8.56 7.37 17.08
N HIS A 196 -7.64 6.80 16.30
CA HIS A 196 -7.49 7.11 14.87
C HIS A 196 -8.76 6.76 14.09
N ILE A 197 -9.31 5.55 14.24
CA ILE A 197 -10.55 5.13 13.56
C ILE A 197 -11.68 6.11 13.87
N VAL A 198 -11.90 6.44 15.15
CA VAL A 198 -12.94 7.40 15.56
C VAL A 198 -12.73 8.74 14.87
N LYS A 199 -11.50 9.27 14.89
CA LYS A 199 -11.18 10.57 14.30
C LYS A 199 -11.39 10.57 12.78
N MET A 200 -11.01 9.50 12.09
CA MET A 200 -11.20 9.37 10.64
C MET A 200 -12.69 9.32 10.26
N PHE A 201 -13.51 8.60 11.03
CA PHE A 201 -14.96 8.63 10.82
C PHE A 201 -15.56 10.02 11.08
N GLN A 202 -15.10 10.75 12.10
CA GLN A 202 -15.54 12.13 12.33
C GLN A 202 -15.17 13.05 11.18
N LEU A 203 -13.94 12.95 10.65
CA LEU A 203 -13.50 13.69 9.46
C LEU A 203 -14.30 13.32 8.21
N ALA A 204 -14.82 12.09 8.16
CA ALA A 204 -15.72 11.64 7.11
C ALA A 204 -17.19 12.05 7.33
N GLY A 205 -17.49 12.87 8.35
CA GLY A 205 -18.82 13.46 8.57
C GLY A 205 -19.71 12.69 9.55
N PHE A 206 -19.24 11.62 10.21
CA PHE A 206 -20.00 10.92 11.25
C PHE A 206 -19.89 11.65 12.57
N ASP A 207 -20.98 11.67 13.34
CA ASP A 207 -20.95 12.17 14.72
C ASP A 207 -20.11 11.25 15.65
N GLU A 208 -19.77 11.75 16.84
CA GLU A 208 -18.89 11.05 17.77
C GLU A 208 -19.46 9.69 18.22
N ALA A 209 -20.76 9.61 18.47
CA ALA A 209 -21.40 8.38 18.91
C ALA A 209 -21.41 7.32 17.82
N ALA A 210 -21.75 7.71 16.59
CA ALA A 210 -21.69 6.83 15.43
C ALA A 210 -20.26 6.39 15.12
N ALA A 211 -19.28 7.30 15.19
CA ALA A 211 -17.87 6.99 14.97
C ALA A 211 -17.33 5.97 16.00
N LYS A 212 -17.68 6.11 17.28
CA LYS A 212 -17.30 5.14 18.33
C LYS A 212 -17.93 3.77 18.07
N LYS A 213 -19.23 3.72 17.76
CA LYS A 213 -19.90 2.44 17.43
C LYS A 213 -19.28 1.75 16.21
N LYS A 214 -18.93 2.52 15.18
CA LYS A 214 -18.24 1.99 13.99
C LYS A 214 -16.83 1.47 14.33
N MET A 215 -16.07 2.21 15.16
CA MET A 215 -14.77 1.76 15.63
C MET A 215 -14.84 0.42 16.37
N GLU A 216 -15.85 0.23 17.23
CA GLU A 216 -16.05 -1.03 17.95
C GLU A 216 -16.30 -2.19 16.97
N ALA A 217 -17.13 -1.98 15.94
CA ALA A 217 -17.39 -2.98 14.91
C ALA A 217 -16.14 -3.31 14.09
N VAL A 218 -15.34 -2.31 13.71
CA VAL A 218 -14.06 -2.51 13.01
C VAL A 218 -13.10 -3.33 13.87
N MET A 219 -12.93 -2.96 15.13
CA MET A 219 -12.03 -3.66 16.05
C MET A 219 -12.47 -5.10 16.33
N ASP A 220 -13.77 -5.38 16.41
CA ASP A 220 -14.28 -6.75 16.55
C ASP A 220 -13.91 -7.59 15.32
N ILE A 221 -14.21 -7.12 14.12
CA ILE A 221 -13.92 -7.82 12.87
C ILE A 221 -12.43 -8.05 12.69
N GLU A 222 -11.60 -7.00 12.80
CA GLU A 222 -10.16 -7.12 12.62
C GLU A 222 -9.51 -8.02 13.68
N THR A 223 -9.97 -7.98 14.93
CA THR A 223 -9.48 -8.86 15.99
C THR A 223 -9.82 -10.32 15.71
N ARG A 224 -11.01 -10.61 15.17
CA ARG A 224 -11.40 -11.97 14.78
C ARG A 224 -10.55 -12.47 13.62
N ILE A 225 -10.33 -11.64 12.59
CA ILE A 225 -9.44 -11.97 11.48
C ILE A 225 -8.01 -12.21 11.98
N ALA A 226 -7.48 -11.32 12.84
CA ALA A 226 -6.14 -11.43 13.40
C ALA A 226 -5.92 -12.74 14.17
N LYS A 227 -6.93 -13.21 14.93
CA LYS A 227 -6.87 -14.49 15.65
C LYS A 227 -6.70 -15.68 14.72
N ALA A 228 -7.31 -15.65 13.55
CA ALA A 228 -7.21 -16.70 12.54
C ALA A 228 -5.97 -16.54 11.63
N SER A 229 -5.39 -15.35 11.56
CA SER A 229 -4.28 -15.02 10.67
C SER A 229 -2.97 -15.70 11.07
N PHE A 230 -2.15 -16.01 10.10
CA PHE A 230 -0.77 -16.46 10.29
C PHE A 230 0.12 -15.28 10.66
N SER A 231 1.08 -15.52 11.55
CA SER A 231 2.13 -14.54 11.86
C SER A 231 3.05 -14.30 10.65
N ALA A 232 3.82 -13.21 10.68
CA ALA A 232 4.81 -12.92 9.64
C ALA A 232 5.86 -14.05 9.47
N VAL A 233 6.17 -14.79 10.54
CA VAL A 233 7.08 -15.94 10.49
C VAL A 233 6.44 -17.12 9.77
N GLU A 234 5.20 -17.47 10.11
CA GLU A 234 4.46 -18.57 9.47
C GLU A 234 4.24 -18.33 7.98
N GLN A 235 3.96 -17.08 7.59
CA GLN A 235 3.81 -16.69 6.18
C GLN A 235 5.09 -16.86 5.34
N ARG A 236 6.28 -16.92 5.96
CA ARG A 236 7.57 -17.13 5.26
C ARG A 236 7.83 -18.58 4.86
N ASN A 237 6.98 -19.51 5.24
CA ASN A 237 7.13 -20.93 4.86
C ASN A 237 6.34 -21.22 3.57
N PRO A 238 6.98 -21.29 2.38
CA PRO A 238 6.25 -21.48 1.12
C PRO A 238 5.46 -22.78 1.08
N ALA A 239 5.97 -23.86 1.66
CA ALA A 239 5.30 -25.17 1.67
C ALA A 239 4.03 -25.16 2.52
N ALA A 240 4.05 -24.44 3.66
CA ALA A 240 2.87 -24.30 4.52
C ALA A 240 1.83 -23.31 3.99
N ASN A 241 2.20 -22.48 2.99
CA ASN A 241 1.34 -21.47 2.40
C ASN A 241 0.99 -21.78 0.93
N TYR A 242 1.09 -23.03 0.51
CA TYR A 242 0.72 -23.44 -0.84
C TYR A 242 -0.38 -24.50 -0.82
N HIS A 243 -1.60 -24.07 -1.10
CA HIS A 243 -2.75 -24.95 -1.17
C HIS A 243 -3.44 -24.74 -2.52
N LYS A 244 -2.88 -25.39 -3.56
CA LYS A 244 -3.51 -25.42 -4.88
C LYS A 244 -4.73 -26.34 -4.83
N MET A 245 -5.85 -25.84 -5.30
CA MET A 245 -7.11 -26.54 -5.33
C MET A 245 -7.96 -26.11 -6.54
N SER A 246 -8.92 -26.92 -6.90
CA SER A 246 -9.94 -26.54 -7.88
C SER A 246 -10.94 -25.55 -7.27
N LEU A 247 -11.61 -24.77 -8.12
CA LEU A 247 -12.68 -23.88 -7.67
C LEU A 247 -13.82 -24.64 -6.97
N ASP A 248 -14.10 -25.87 -7.41
CA ASP A 248 -15.13 -26.70 -6.77
C ASP A 248 -14.71 -27.19 -5.38
N GLU A 249 -13.42 -27.46 -5.16
CA GLU A 249 -12.88 -27.76 -3.84
C GLU A 249 -12.96 -26.53 -2.92
N LEU A 250 -12.60 -25.34 -3.41
CA LEU A 250 -12.76 -24.11 -2.63
C LEU A 250 -14.21 -23.88 -2.20
N LYS A 251 -15.18 -24.08 -3.10
CA LYS A 251 -16.61 -23.94 -2.81
C LYS A 251 -17.10 -24.95 -1.77
N LYS A 252 -16.50 -26.14 -1.71
CA LYS A 252 -16.81 -27.16 -0.68
C LYS A 252 -16.16 -26.83 0.65
N GLU A 253 -14.93 -26.30 0.62
CA GLU A 253 -14.15 -25.98 1.80
C GLU A 253 -14.67 -24.71 2.50
N ILE A 254 -15.16 -23.71 1.71
CA ILE A 254 -15.66 -22.42 2.18
C ILE A 254 -16.98 -22.11 1.42
N PRO A 255 -18.08 -22.79 1.78
CA PRO A 255 -19.34 -22.71 1.03
C PRO A 255 -20.15 -21.44 1.26
N GLY A 256 -19.88 -20.70 2.34
CA GLY A 256 -20.65 -19.52 2.72
C GLY A 256 -20.20 -18.23 2.03
N ILE A 257 -19.23 -18.29 1.10
CA ILE A 257 -18.85 -17.18 0.21
C ILE A 257 -19.29 -17.54 -1.21
N ASP A 258 -20.03 -16.65 -1.86
CA ASP A 258 -20.38 -16.81 -3.28
C ASP A 258 -19.15 -16.48 -4.16
N TRP A 259 -18.31 -17.50 -4.37
CA TRP A 259 -17.09 -17.38 -5.15
C TRP A 259 -17.35 -17.07 -6.62
N ASP A 260 -18.47 -17.51 -7.18
CA ASP A 260 -18.84 -17.18 -8.56
C ASP A 260 -19.20 -15.69 -8.69
N ALA A 261 -20.01 -15.18 -7.77
CA ALA A 261 -20.34 -13.76 -7.73
C ALA A 261 -19.09 -12.90 -7.51
N PHE A 262 -18.19 -13.33 -6.60
CA PHE A 262 -16.93 -12.61 -6.35
C PHE A 262 -16.04 -12.56 -7.57
N LEU A 263 -15.69 -13.73 -8.16
CA LEU A 263 -14.79 -13.82 -9.32
C LEU A 263 -15.34 -13.09 -10.54
N ASN A 264 -16.64 -13.26 -10.81
CA ASN A 264 -17.31 -12.54 -11.89
C ASN A 264 -17.30 -11.03 -11.64
N GLY A 265 -17.56 -10.61 -10.40
CA GLY A 265 -17.58 -9.20 -10.00
C GLY A 265 -16.23 -8.51 -10.18
N ILE A 266 -15.11 -9.18 -9.90
CA ILE A 266 -13.76 -8.64 -10.16
C ILE A 266 -13.29 -8.83 -11.60
N GLY A 267 -14.14 -9.37 -12.50
CA GLY A 267 -13.85 -9.57 -13.93
C GLY A 267 -12.94 -10.77 -14.24
N VAL A 268 -12.71 -11.67 -13.28
CA VAL A 268 -11.90 -12.87 -13.47
C VAL A 268 -12.78 -14.03 -13.94
N LYS A 269 -12.45 -14.62 -15.10
CA LYS A 269 -13.23 -15.67 -15.74
C LYS A 269 -12.38 -16.91 -16.01
N GLY A 270 -13.05 -18.07 -16.06
CA GLY A 270 -12.41 -19.34 -16.47
C GLY A 270 -11.41 -19.88 -15.42
N VAL A 271 -11.54 -19.51 -14.17
CA VAL A 271 -10.74 -20.07 -13.08
C VAL A 271 -11.19 -21.50 -12.84
N THR A 272 -10.31 -22.45 -13.11
CA THR A 272 -10.52 -23.87 -12.80
C THR A 272 -9.74 -24.30 -11.56
N GLU A 273 -8.56 -23.72 -11.39
CA GLU A 273 -7.65 -23.92 -10.26
C GLU A 273 -7.17 -22.59 -9.71
N LEU A 274 -6.88 -22.54 -8.43
CA LEU A 274 -6.36 -21.40 -7.70
C LEU A 274 -5.45 -21.86 -6.55
N SER A 275 -4.76 -20.92 -5.93
CA SER A 275 -4.01 -21.19 -4.70
C SER A 275 -4.56 -20.36 -3.54
N VAL A 276 -4.81 -20.99 -2.42
CA VAL A 276 -5.18 -20.32 -1.16
C VAL A 276 -3.99 -20.41 -0.21
N SER A 277 -3.36 -19.29 0.06
CA SER A 277 -2.15 -19.29 0.90
C SER A 277 -2.47 -19.66 2.36
N GLN A 278 -3.50 -19.05 2.93
CA GLN A 278 -3.93 -19.34 4.30
C GLN A 278 -5.44 -19.62 4.31
N VAL A 279 -5.81 -20.87 4.53
CA VAL A 279 -7.22 -21.29 4.46
C VAL A 279 -8.03 -20.83 5.68
N GLU A 280 -7.46 -20.96 6.89
CA GLU A 280 -8.19 -20.65 8.13
C GLU A 280 -8.63 -19.18 8.27
N PRO A 281 -7.82 -18.16 7.89
CA PRO A 281 -8.29 -16.78 7.85
C PRO A 281 -9.49 -16.57 6.94
N ILE A 282 -9.52 -17.23 5.77
CA ILE A 282 -10.65 -17.11 4.83
C ILE A 282 -11.91 -17.79 5.39
N LYS A 283 -11.78 -18.91 6.09
CA LYS A 283 -12.90 -19.54 6.82
C LYS A 283 -13.44 -18.63 7.93
N GLU A 284 -12.58 -17.91 8.63
CA GLU A 284 -13.04 -16.94 9.63
C GLU A 284 -13.79 -15.77 8.96
N VAL A 285 -13.32 -15.29 7.82
CA VAL A 285 -14.03 -14.28 7.00
C VAL A 285 -15.43 -14.80 6.61
N GLU A 286 -15.55 -16.02 6.14
CA GLU A 286 -16.84 -16.66 5.87
C GLU A 286 -17.77 -16.59 7.09
N LYS A 287 -17.27 -16.98 8.27
CA LYS A 287 -18.05 -16.92 9.52
C LYS A 287 -18.45 -15.49 9.88
N ILE A 288 -17.56 -14.53 9.70
CA ILE A 288 -17.84 -13.09 9.92
C ILE A 288 -19.00 -12.63 9.03
N ILE A 289 -18.88 -12.87 7.72
CA ILE A 289 -19.91 -12.46 6.74
C ILE A 289 -21.26 -13.06 7.09
N ASN A 290 -21.32 -14.34 7.46
CA ASN A 290 -22.56 -15.04 7.69
C ASN A 290 -23.14 -14.85 9.11
N SER A 291 -22.34 -14.49 10.11
CA SER A 291 -22.80 -14.39 11.50
C SER A 291 -23.04 -12.98 12.00
N LEU A 292 -22.18 -12.01 11.62
CA LEU A 292 -22.28 -10.66 12.17
C LEU A 292 -23.47 -9.87 11.56
N PRO A 293 -24.00 -8.89 12.31
CA PRO A 293 -24.97 -7.93 11.79
C PRO A 293 -24.44 -7.18 10.56
N VAL A 294 -25.33 -6.86 9.63
CA VAL A 294 -24.96 -6.13 8.39
C VAL A 294 -24.35 -4.76 8.71
N GLU A 295 -24.86 -4.10 9.75
CA GLU A 295 -24.36 -2.78 10.19
C GLU A 295 -22.88 -2.81 10.58
N ASN A 296 -22.41 -3.91 11.19
CA ASN A 296 -20.99 -4.07 11.56
C ASN A 296 -20.13 -4.21 10.30
N GLN A 297 -20.60 -4.96 9.32
CA GLN A 297 -19.92 -5.15 8.05
C GLN A 297 -19.88 -3.88 7.22
N ILE A 298 -20.98 -3.10 7.21
CA ILE A 298 -21.03 -1.76 6.61
C ILE A 298 -19.95 -0.86 7.27
N ALA A 299 -19.89 -0.81 8.59
CA ALA A 299 -18.89 0.00 9.30
C ALA A 299 -17.46 -0.40 8.92
N TYR A 300 -17.19 -1.70 8.83
CA TYR A 300 -15.88 -2.21 8.46
C TYR A 300 -15.52 -1.90 7.00
N MET A 301 -16.44 -2.04 6.06
CA MET A 301 -16.18 -1.69 4.65
C MET A 301 -16.01 -0.17 4.45
N GLN A 302 -16.80 0.65 5.16
CA GLN A 302 -16.60 2.11 5.18
C GLN A 302 -15.23 2.48 5.73
N TRP A 303 -14.78 1.81 6.80
CA TRP A 303 -13.44 2.00 7.34
C TRP A 303 -12.37 1.70 6.29
N ASN A 304 -12.43 0.54 5.63
CA ASN A 304 -11.46 0.17 4.61
C ASN A 304 -11.41 1.19 3.46
N LEU A 305 -12.55 1.74 3.05
CA LEU A 305 -12.62 2.78 2.02
C LEU A 305 -11.97 4.09 2.50
N ILE A 306 -12.35 4.59 3.68
CA ILE A 306 -11.84 5.84 4.25
C ILE A 306 -10.33 5.75 4.47
N ASP A 307 -9.85 4.68 5.09
CA ASP A 307 -8.44 4.46 5.37
C ASP A 307 -7.60 4.40 4.08
N ARG A 308 -8.10 3.67 3.08
CA ARG A 308 -7.44 3.55 1.79
C ARG A 308 -7.37 4.87 1.02
N ALA A 309 -8.43 5.67 1.09
CA ALA A 309 -8.54 6.95 0.39
C ALA A 309 -7.82 8.11 1.12
N ALA A 310 -7.61 8.00 2.42
CA ALA A 310 -7.15 9.09 3.30
C ALA A 310 -5.93 9.87 2.78
N GLY A 311 -4.98 9.18 2.16
CA GLY A 311 -3.77 9.80 1.60
C GLY A 311 -3.99 10.69 0.38
N TYR A 312 -5.18 10.67 -0.20
CA TYR A 312 -5.55 11.35 -1.45
C TYR A 312 -6.65 12.40 -1.28
N LEU A 313 -7.15 12.59 -0.07
CA LEU A 313 -8.22 13.52 0.26
C LEU A 313 -7.68 14.84 0.84
N SER A 314 -8.48 15.52 1.67
CA SER A 314 -8.12 16.79 2.31
C SER A 314 -6.93 16.69 3.26
N ASP A 315 -6.30 17.82 3.56
CA ASP A 315 -5.09 17.87 4.37
C ASP A 315 -5.31 17.37 5.82
N ASP A 316 -6.50 17.53 6.38
CA ASP A 316 -6.85 17.03 7.70
C ASP A 316 -6.93 15.49 7.75
N LEU A 317 -7.50 14.85 6.72
CA LEU A 317 -7.50 13.40 6.55
C LEU A 317 -6.09 12.85 6.35
N VAL A 318 -5.29 13.51 5.49
CA VAL A 318 -3.87 13.18 5.28
C VAL A 318 -3.07 13.33 6.57
N ALA A 319 -3.29 14.40 7.33
CA ALA A 319 -2.59 14.64 8.58
C ALA A 319 -2.95 13.61 9.66
N GLN A 320 -4.23 13.26 9.80
CA GLN A 320 -4.67 12.24 10.75
C GLN A 320 -4.15 10.83 10.38
N ASN A 321 -4.13 10.52 9.08
CA ASN A 321 -3.56 9.26 8.58
C ASN A 321 -2.05 9.19 8.87
N PHE A 322 -1.32 10.29 8.64
CA PHE A 322 0.11 10.37 8.97
C PHE A 322 0.37 10.31 10.48
N ASP A 323 -0.46 10.96 11.29
CA ASP A 323 -0.28 10.97 12.77
C ASP A 323 -0.33 9.56 13.35
N PHE A 324 -1.16 8.69 12.79
CA PHE A 324 -1.20 7.30 13.20
C PHE A 324 -0.13 6.45 12.48
N TYR A 325 -0.22 6.25 11.18
CA TYR A 325 0.67 5.33 10.45
C TYR A 325 2.11 5.83 10.33
N GLY A 326 2.30 7.13 10.18
CA GLY A 326 3.62 7.75 10.08
C GLY A 326 4.31 7.90 11.42
N LYS A 327 3.70 8.62 12.35
CA LYS A 327 4.30 8.91 13.65
C LYS A 327 4.16 7.75 14.62
N THR A 328 2.92 7.33 14.92
CA THR A 328 2.67 6.36 15.99
C THR A 328 3.20 4.98 15.63
N LEU A 329 2.89 4.47 14.44
CA LEU A 329 3.26 3.12 14.02
C LEU A 329 4.67 3.03 13.46
N SER A 330 5.13 4.02 12.68
CA SER A 330 6.42 3.98 11.97
C SER A 330 7.51 4.86 12.57
N GLY A 331 7.23 5.70 13.60
CA GLY A 331 8.22 6.53 14.29
C GLY A 331 8.75 7.75 13.51
N LYS A 332 8.12 8.12 12.39
CA LYS A 332 8.48 9.32 11.63
C LYS A 332 8.08 10.60 12.37
N GLN A 333 8.82 11.69 12.16
CA GLN A 333 8.53 12.97 12.81
C GLN A 333 7.77 13.94 11.92
N ALA A 334 7.90 13.83 10.59
CA ALA A 334 7.22 14.66 9.60
C ALA A 334 6.72 13.82 8.42
N ASN A 335 5.60 14.26 7.82
CA ASN A 335 5.12 13.66 6.58
C ASN A 335 6.01 14.11 5.41
N GLN A 336 6.05 13.30 4.36
CA GLN A 336 6.72 13.71 3.12
C GLN A 336 6.03 14.94 2.52
N PRO A 337 6.78 15.89 1.92
CA PRO A 337 6.22 17.01 1.19
C PRO A 337 5.20 16.55 0.13
N ARG A 338 4.19 17.37 -0.13
CA ARG A 338 3.10 17.06 -1.08
C ARG A 338 3.63 16.59 -2.44
N TRP A 339 4.65 17.26 -2.99
CA TRP A 339 5.21 16.86 -4.28
C TRP A 339 5.80 15.42 -4.28
N LYS A 340 6.46 14.99 -3.20
CA LYS A 340 6.97 13.60 -3.11
C LYS A 340 5.83 12.59 -3.11
N ARG A 341 4.74 12.91 -2.43
CA ARG A 341 3.52 12.08 -2.41
C ARG A 341 2.85 12.07 -3.79
N ALA A 342 2.74 13.24 -4.46
CA ALA A 342 2.19 13.38 -5.80
C ALA A 342 3.00 12.56 -6.84
N VAL A 343 4.33 12.70 -6.86
CA VAL A 343 5.21 11.91 -7.74
C VAL A 343 5.06 10.40 -7.49
N SER A 344 4.96 9.98 -6.23
CA SER A 344 4.79 8.56 -5.89
C SER A 344 3.43 8.01 -6.35
N THR A 345 2.38 8.81 -6.28
CA THR A 345 1.03 8.48 -6.76
C THR A 345 1.01 8.38 -8.28
N ASP A 346 1.57 9.38 -8.97
CA ASP A 346 1.61 9.44 -10.42
C ASP A 346 2.38 8.25 -11.01
N ARG A 347 3.61 8.00 -10.55
CA ARG A 347 4.40 6.84 -10.96
C ARG A 347 3.63 5.53 -10.81
N LYS A 348 2.91 5.35 -9.69
CA LYS A 348 2.13 4.13 -9.43
C LYS A 348 0.95 3.99 -10.39
N SER A 349 0.27 5.09 -10.69
CA SER A 349 -0.96 5.11 -11.49
C SER A 349 -0.69 5.09 -13.00
N THR A 350 0.41 5.71 -13.45
CA THR A 350 0.77 5.82 -14.86
C THR A 350 1.80 4.79 -15.33
N ARG A 351 2.34 3.99 -14.41
CA ARG A 351 3.39 2.97 -14.67
C ARG A 351 4.71 3.54 -15.22
N LEU A 352 5.07 4.76 -14.81
CA LEU A 352 6.37 5.38 -15.10
C LEU A 352 7.54 4.69 -14.41
#